data_899d670ca11e0da7ce38cdf903f17984
#
_entry.id   899d670ca11e0da7ce38cdf903f17984
#
_cell.length_a   1.000
_cell.length_b   1.000
_cell.length_c   1.000
_cell.angle_alpha   90.00
_cell.angle_beta   90.00
_cell.angle_gamma   90.00
#
_symmetry.space_group_name_H-M   'P 1'
#
loop_
_entity.id
_entity.type
_entity.pdbx_description
1 polymer ?
#
loop_
_entity_poly.entity_id
_entity_poly.type
_entity_poly.pdbx_seq_one_letter_code
_entity_poly.pdbx_strand_id
1 'polypeptide(L)' 'MWALVESNNVTKVYTRPKAITIGDISYPQNIFMLWTSSELEAIGIYEVVINNTN' A
#
# COMPACT_ATOMS: atom_id res chain seq x y z
N MET A 1 1.75 -4.33 6.87
CA MET A 1 0.84 -3.18 6.80
C MET A 1 1.31 -2.24 5.71
N TRP A 2 0.36 -1.62 5.02
CA TRP A 2 0.67 -0.71 3.92
C TRP A 2 -0.09 0.58 4.09
N ALA A 3 0.47 1.67 3.56
CA ALA A 3 -0.18 2.98 3.61
C ALA A 3 -0.25 3.55 2.19
N LEU A 4 -1.41 4.08 1.84
CA LEU A 4 -1.57 4.79 0.57
C LEU A 4 -1.26 6.25 0.81
N VAL A 5 -0.28 6.76 0.07
CA VAL A 5 0.18 8.15 0.21
C VAL A 5 -0.20 8.91 -1.05
N GLU A 6 -0.92 10.00 -0.86
CA GLU A 6 -1.31 10.90 -1.95
C GLU A 6 -0.97 12.32 -1.55
N SER A 7 -0.24 13.02 -2.43
CA SER A 7 0.19 14.40 -2.19
C SER A 7 0.93 14.53 -0.85
N ASN A 8 1.80 13.56 -0.56
CA ASN A 8 2.59 13.52 0.67
C ASN A 8 1.76 13.30 1.94
N ASN A 9 0.52 12.85 1.78
CA ASN A 9 -0.35 12.59 2.91
C ASN A 9 -0.82 11.13 2.87
N VAL A 10 -0.85 10.50 4.04
CA VAL A 10 -1.39 9.15 4.15
C VAL A 10 -2.91 9.26 4.11
N THR A 11 -3.53 8.70 3.09
CA THR A 11 -4.98 8.77 2.94
C THR A 11 -5.68 7.50 3.40
N LYS A 12 -5.00 6.36 3.32
CA LYS A 12 -5.56 5.09 3.76
C LYS A 12 -4.48 4.19 4.31
N VAL A 13 -4.87 3.29 5.20
CA VAL A 13 -3.96 2.30 5.76
C VAL A 13 -4.59 0.93 5.56
N TYR A 14 -3.79 -0.02 5.09
CA TYR A 14 -4.26 -1.38 4.87
C TYR A 14 -3.51 -2.32 5.81
N THR A 15 -4.24 -3.03 6.66
CA THR A 15 -3.62 -3.97 7.60
C THR A 15 -3.44 -5.35 6.99
N ARG A 16 -4.13 -5.62 5.89
CA ARG A 16 -4.02 -6.90 5.18
C ARG A 16 -4.23 -6.67 3.69
N PRO A 17 -3.79 -7.62 2.86
CA PRO A 17 -4.03 -7.50 1.41
C PRO A 17 -5.52 -7.46 1.11
N LYS A 18 -5.91 -6.56 0.24
CA LYS A 18 -7.28 -6.47 -0.23
C LYS A 18 -7.31 -5.74 -1.56
N ALA A 19 -8.39 -5.96 -2.32
CA ALA A 19 -8.57 -5.25 -3.58
C ALA A 19 -8.79 -3.78 -3.28
N ILE A 20 -8.14 -2.92 -4.06
CA ILE A 20 -8.21 -1.48 -3.87
C ILE A 20 -8.42 -0.77 -5.20
N THR A 21 -8.87 0.48 -5.11
CA THR A 21 -9.02 1.33 -6.29
C THR A 21 -8.28 2.64 -6.00
N ILE A 22 -7.39 3.01 -6.92
CA ILE A 22 -6.67 4.27 -6.82
C ILE A 22 -6.99 5.08 -8.07
N GLY A 23 -7.61 6.23 -7.88
CA GLY A 23 -8.08 7.00 -9.01
C GLY A 23 -9.12 6.20 -9.78
N ASP A 24 -8.89 5.98 -11.06
CA ASP A 24 -9.80 5.22 -11.91
C ASP A 24 -9.32 3.80 -12.16
N ILE A 25 -8.28 3.37 -11.46
CA ILE A 25 -7.67 2.07 -11.69
C ILE A 25 -7.94 1.15 -10.52
N SER A 26 -8.49 -0.03 -10.82
CA SER A 26 -8.75 -1.05 -9.79
C SER A 26 -7.59 -2.03 -9.76
N TYR A 27 -7.15 -2.37 -8.56
CA TYR A 27 -6.06 -3.31 -8.36
C TYR A 27 -6.56 -4.51 -7.55
N PRO A 28 -6.14 -5.72 -7.93
CA PRO A 28 -6.52 -6.90 -7.16
C PRO A 28 -5.71 -6.98 -5.87
N GLN A 29 -6.19 -7.77 -4.92
CA GLN A 29 -5.49 -7.93 -3.66
C GLN A 29 -4.11 -8.57 -3.84
N ASN A 30 -3.90 -9.28 -4.94
CA ASN A 30 -2.65 -10.00 -5.18
C ASN A 30 -1.44 -9.09 -5.30
N ILE A 31 -1.64 -7.81 -5.61
CA ILE A 31 -0.51 -6.89 -5.78
C ILE A 31 0.31 -6.78 -4.49
N PHE A 32 -0.34 -6.90 -3.34
CA PHE A 32 0.36 -6.82 -2.07
C PHE A 32 1.28 -8.01 -1.81
N MET A 33 1.10 -9.09 -2.55
CA MET A 33 1.90 -10.28 -2.41
C MET A 33 2.85 -10.50 -3.58
N LEU A 34 2.44 -10.09 -4.78
CA LEU A 34 3.20 -10.36 -6.00
C LEU A 34 4.09 -9.19 -6.40
N TRP A 35 3.71 -7.98 -6.09
CA TRP A 35 4.46 -6.80 -6.48
C TRP A 35 5.57 -6.53 -5.48
N THR A 36 6.70 -6.03 -5.98
CA THR A 36 7.79 -5.59 -5.12
C THR A 36 7.42 -4.26 -4.46
N SER A 37 8.22 -3.90 -3.44
CA SER A 37 8.01 -2.61 -2.78
C SER A 37 8.13 -1.45 -3.78
N SER A 38 9.07 -1.55 -4.71
CA SER A 38 9.24 -0.51 -5.72
C SER A 38 8.00 -0.35 -6.58
N GLU A 39 7.37 -1.45 -6.96
CA GLU A 39 6.17 -1.42 -7.78
C GLU A 39 5.01 -0.80 -7.03
N LEU A 40 4.86 -1.15 -5.76
CA LEU A 40 3.79 -0.59 -4.94
C LEU A 40 4.02 0.91 -4.72
N GLU A 41 5.25 1.32 -4.50
CA GLU A 41 5.55 2.74 -4.31
C GLU A 41 5.23 3.55 -5.55
N ALA A 42 5.36 2.94 -6.71
CA ALA A 42 5.05 3.63 -7.97
C ALA A 42 3.59 4.06 -8.04
N ILE A 43 2.70 3.38 -7.33
CA ILE A 43 1.29 3.73 -7.28
C ILE A 43 0.91 4.37 -5.95
N GLY A 44 1.88 4.68 -5.12
CA GLY A 44 1.65 5.40 -3.88
C GLY A 44 1.47 4.54 -2.65
N ILE A 45 1.72 3.25 -2.76
CA ILE A 45 1.57 2.34 -1.61
C ILE A 45 2.94 2.05 -1.02
N TYR A 46 3.08 2.32 0.26
CA TYR A 46 4.32 2.11 0.99
C TYR A 46 4.13 1.09 2.08
N GLU A 47 5.09 0.21 2.21
CA GLU A 47 5.05 -0.78 3.27
C GLU A 47 5.44 -0.12 4.58
N VAL A 48 4.61 -0.32 5.60
CA VAL A 48 4.85 0.23 6.93
C VAL A 48 5.32 -0.91 7.83
N VAL A 49 6.48 -0.73 8.42
CA VAL A 49 7.02 -1.70 9.35
C VAL A 49 6.90 -1.11 10.74
N ILE A 50 6.15 -1.78 11.59
CA ILE A 50 6.02 -1.37 12.97
C ILE A 50 7.12 -2.06 13.74
N ASN A 51 8.09 -1.30 14.16
CA ASN A 51 9.22 -1.82 14.91
C ASN A 51 8.88 -1.72 16.39
N ASN A 52 8.40 -2.83 16.92
CA ASN A 52 7.94 -2.87 18.30
C ASN A 52 9.03 -3.43 19.20
N THR A 53 9.95 -2.58 19.61
CA THR A 53 11.02 -2.97 20.50
C THR A 53 10.68 -2.58 21.92
N ASN A 54 10.74 -3.54 22.79
CA ASN A 54 10.55 -3.29 24.22
C ASN A 54 11.75 -3.73 24.99
#